data_4d8040529d6267f7c635580d6fc4cf31
#
_entry.id   4d8040529d6267f7c635580d6fc4cf31
#
_cell.length_a   1.000
_cell.length_b   1.000
_cell.length_c   1.000
_cell.angle_alpha   90.00
_cell.angle_beta   90.00
_cell.angle_gamma   90.00
#
_symmetry.space_group_name_H-M   'P 1'
#
loop_
_entity.id
_entity.type
_entity.pdbx_description
1 polymer ?
#
loop_
_entity_poly.entity_id
_entity_poly.type
_entity_poly.pdbx_seq_one_letter_code
_entity_poly.pdbx_strand_id
1 'polypeptide(L)'
;MSEVKYSKEHEWIKLDGDVATIGITKHATEMLGDIVFAELPEKGSSVEKDGTAGVVESTKAASDVFTPVSGEVVDTNQAIVDDPSKINQDPEDSAWFFKLKIKDPSEMDTLMNKDDYDKFAKETSA
;
A
#
# COMPACT_ATOMS: atom_id res chain seq x y z
N MET A 1 -17.65 7.56 -6.61
CA MET A 1 -16.43 8.32 -6.27
C MET A 1 -15.49 7.47 -5.47
N SER A 2 -14.23 7.54 -5.78
CA SER A 2 -13.22 6.82 -5.01
C SER A 2 -12.76 7.67 -3.83
N GLU A 3 -12.49 7.01 -2.73
CA GLU A 3 -12.02 7.64 -1.51
C GLU A 3 -10.64 7.08 -1.17
N VAL A 4 -9.69 7.95 -0.85
CA VAL A 4 -8.32 7.53 -0.49
C VAL A 4 -8.13 7.67 1.01
N LYS A 5 -7.66 6.60 1.63
CA LYS A 5 -7.32 6.56 3.05
C LYS A 5 -5.88 6.10 3.21
N TYR A 6 -5.37 6.23 4.42
CA TYR A 6 -3.96 5.95 4.71
C TYR A 6 -3.84 5.17 6.02
N SER A 7 -2.86 4.28 6.08
CA SER A 7 -2.58 3.51 7.30
C SER A 7 -1.37 4.08 8.03
N LYS A 8 -1.21 3.67 9.29
CA LYS A 8 -0.05 4.05 10.11
C LYS A 8 1.24 3.39 9.61
N GLU A 9 1.12 2.37 8.77
CA GLU A 9 2.27 1.68 8.17
C GLU A 9 2.66 2.31 6.83
N HIS A 10 2.11 3.48 6.50
CA HIS A 10 2.42 4.24 5.29
C HIS A 10 1.97 3.53 4.01
N GLU A 11 0.82 2.87 4.06
CA GLU A 11 0.13 2.39 2.86
C GLU A 11 -1.04 3.30 2.56
N TRP A 12 -1.33 3.49 1.27
CA TRP A 12 -2.55 4.16 0.85
C TRP A 12 -3.53 3.12 0.30
N ILE A 13 -4.81 3.44 0.43
CA ILE A 13 -5.88 2.59 -0.08
C ILE A 13 -6.92 3.45 -0.77
N LYS A 14 -7.26 3.07 -1.99
CA LYS A 14 -8.27 3.76 -2.79
C LYS A 14 -9.41 2.80 -3.03
N LEU A 15 -10.57 3.09 -2.45
CA LEU A 15 -11.74 2.22 -2.57
C LEU A 15 -12.60 2.69 -3.73
N ASP A 16 -12.94 1.76 -4.63
CA ASP A 16 -13.82 1.99 -5.76
C ASP A 16 -14.83 0.85 -5.80
N GLY A 17 -16.06 1.13 -5.34
CA GLY A 17 -17.04 0.08 -5.12
C GLY A 17 -16.59 -0.84 -3.99
N ASP A 18 -16.41 -2.12 -4.29
CA ASP A 18 -15.92 -3.10 -3.31
C ASP A 18 -14.48 -3.53 -3.60
N VAL A 19 -13.81 -2.85 -4.54
CA VAL A 19 -12.41 -3.16 -4.88
C VAL A 19 -11.51 -2.05 -4.36
N ALA A 20 -10.52 -2.42 -3.54
CA ALA A 20 -9.54 -1.50 -2.99
C ALA A 20 -8.21 -1.67 -3.70
N THR A 21 -7.63 -0.55 -4.15
CA THR A 21 -6.28 -0.52 -4.71
C THR A 21 -5.34 -0.04 -3.62
N ILE A 22 -4.24 -0.76 -3.40
CA ILE A 22 -3.34 -0.51 -2.28
C ILE A 22 -1.91 -0.36 -2.78
N GLY A 23 -1.20 0.59 -2.20
CA GLY A 23 0.21 0.81 -2.47
C GLY A 23 0.87 1.48 -1.27
N ILE A 24 2.13 1.88 -1.42
CA ILE A 24 2.84 2.60 -0.35
C ILE A 24 2.89 4.09 -0.70
N THR A 25 2.99 4.92 0.34
CA THR A 25 2.96 6.37 0.16
C THR A 25 4.31 6.90 -0.29
N LYS A 26 4.31 8.14 -0.81
CA LYS A 26 5.54 8.85 -1.12
C LYS A 26 6.44 8.96 0.11
N HIS A 27 5.84 9.20 1.27
CA HIS A 27 6.59 9.27 2.54
C HIS A 27 7.34 7.96 2.80
N ALA A 28 6.69 6.81 2.55
CA ALA A 28 7.35 5.51 2.71
C ALA A 28 8.56 5.37 1.78
N THR A 29 8.43 5.80 0.52
CA THR A 29 9.55 5.73 -0.42
C THR A 29 10.70 6.65 -0.01
N GLU A 30 10.39 7.79 0.60
CA GLU A 30 11.42 8.70 1.09
C GLU A 30 12.18 8.11 2.27
N MET A 31 11.48 7.39 3.14
CA MET A 31 12.12 6.72 4.27
C MET A 31 12.97 5.53 3.83
N LEU A 32 12.49 4.77 2.84
CA LEU A 32 13.17 3.57 2.37
C LEU A 32 14.34 3.87 1.43
N GLY A 33 14.23 4.92 0.62
CA GLY A 33 15.19 5.22 -0.44
C GLY A 33 14.86 4.45 -1.71
N ASP A 34 15.87 4.20 -2.54
CA ASP A 34 15.66 3.55 -3.84
C ASP A 34 15.18 2.10 -3.67
N ILE A 35 14.02 1.80 -4.20
CA ILE A 35 13.45 0.46 -4.16
C ILE A 35 14.06 -0.38 -5.26
N VAL A 36 14.59 -1.55 -4.88
CA VAL A 36 15.29 -2.44 -5.82
C VAL A 36 14.60 -3.78 -5.99
N PHE A 37 13.62 -4.10 -5.15
CA PHE A 37 12.88 -5.35 -5.22
C PHE A 37 11.49 -5.16 -4.62
N ALA A 38 10.49 -5.81 -5.24
CA ALA A 38 9.12 -5.82 -4.71
C ALA A 38 8.54 -7.21 -4.90
N GLU A 39 7.87 -7.72 -3.86
CA GLU A 39 7.16 -8.99 -3.90
C GLU A 39 5.71 -8.74 -3.57
N LEU A 40 4.81 -9.28 -4.37
CA LEU A 40 3.37 -9.07 -4.27
C LEU A 40 2.67 -10.34 -3.81
N PRO A 41 1.46 -10.23 -3.21
CA PRO A 41 0.69 -11.43 -2.87
C PRO A 41 0.21 -12.12 -4.14
N GLU A 42 -0.13 -13.40 -4.02
CA GLU A 42 -0.65 -14.15 -5.16
C GLU A 42 -2.09 -13.77 -5.43
N LYS A 43 -2.42 -13.60 -6.72
CA LYS A 43 -3.80 -13.36 -7.15
C LYS A 43 -4.66 -14.56 -6.74
N GLY A 44 -5.80 -14.29 -6.13
CA GLY A 44 -6.71 -15.31 -5.61
C GLY A 44 -6.48 -15.65 -4.14
N SER A 45 -5.39 -15.17 -3.54
CA SER A 45 -5.14 -15.42 -2.12
C SER A 45 -5.99 -14.48 -1.25
N SER A 46 -6.21 -14.89 -0.01
CA SER A 46 -6.92 -14.07 0.98
C SER A 46 -5.91 -13.44 1.93
N VAL A 47 -6.13 -12.17 2.27
CA VAL A 47 -5.27 -11.44 3.22
C VAL A 47 -6.15 -10.86 4.32
N GLU A 48 -5.59 -10.76 5.52
CA GLU A 48 -6.29 -10.23 6.69
C GLU A 48 -5.73 -8.86 7.06
N LYS A 49 -6.60 -7.98 7.57
CA LYS A 49 -6.22 -6.64 8.02
C LYS A 49 -4.97 -6.71 8.90
N ASP A 50 -4.02 -5.84 8.61
CA ASP A 50 -2.72 -5.73 9.31
C ASP A 50 -1.78 -6.93 9.11
N GLY A 51 -2.18 -7.88 8.25
CA GLY A 51 -1.29 -8.98 7.87
C GLY A 51 -0.32 -8.58 6.78
N THR A 52 0.79 -9.32 6.67
CA THR A 52 1.78 -9.08 5.63
C THR A 52 1.21 -9.52 4.28
N ALA A 53 1.18 -8.60 3.32
CA ALA A 53 0.69 -8.90 1.97
C ALA A 53 1.80 -8.90 0.94
N GLY A 54 2.91 -8.21 1.21
CA GLY A 54 4.03 -8.15 0.28
C GLY A 54 5.28 -7.68 0.96
N VAL A 55 6.35 -7.49 0.19
CA VAL A 55 7.65 -7.05 0.68
C VAL A 55 8.25 -6.08 -0.31
N VAL A 56 8.92 -5.04 0.19
CA VAL A 56 9.77 -4.18 -0.63
C VAL A 56 11.16 -4.16 -0.04
N GLU A 57 12.17 -4.12 -0.91
CA GLU A 57 13.55 -3.98 -0.48
C GLU A 57 14.15 -2.76 -1.15
N SER A 58 14.88 -2.00 -0.38
CA SER A 58 15.61 -0.82 -0.87
C SER A 58 17.10 -1.07 -0.71
N THR A 59 17.91 -0.11 -1.16
CA THR A 59 19.35 -0.15 -0.96
C THR A 59 19.74 -0.08 0.53
N LYS A 60 18.80 0.34 1.40
CA LYS A 60 19.07 0.50 2.83
C LYS A 60 18.47 -0.63 3.68
N ALA A 61 17.28 -1.14 3.33
CA ALA A 61 16.53 -2.03 4.20
C ALA A 61 15.45 -2.79 3.46
N ALA A 62 14.94 -3.85 4.09
CA ALA A 62 13.75 -4.55 3.63
C ALA A 62 12.58 -4.19 4.55
N SER A 63 11.38 -4.12 3.99
CA SER A 63 10.18 -3.78 4.75
C SER A 63 9.00 -4.60 4.28
N ASP A 64 8.20 -5.09 5.22
CA ASP A 64 6.94 -5.76 4.89
C ASP A 64 5.91 -4.72 4.48
N VAL A 65 5.07 -5.07 3.51
CA VAL A 65 3.91 -4.27 3.13
C VAL A 65 2.69 -4.95 3.72
N PHE A 66 2.03 -4.27 4.65
CA PHE A 66 0.85 -4.81 5.33
C PHE A 66 -0.40 -4.37 4.58
N THR A 67 -1.44 -5.18 4.64
CA THR A 67 -2.72 -4.77 4.06
C THR A 67 -3.54 -4.02 5.11
N PRO A 68 -4.05 -2.81 4.78
CA PRO A 68 -4.86 -2.07 5.74
C PRO A 68 -6.28 -2.61 5.90
N VAL A 69 -6.71 -3.50 5.01
CA VAL A 69 -8.05 -4.11 5.09
C VAL A 69 -7.97 -5.57 4.65
N SER A 70 -8.97 -6.36 5.07
CA SER A 70 -9.07 -7.77 4.69
C SER A 70 -9.75 -7.93 3.33
N GLY A 71 -9.35 -8.91 2.56
CA GLY A 71 -9.98 -9.19 1.28
C GLY A 71 -9.31 -10.28 0.49
N GLU A 72 -9.81 -10.50 -0.71
CA GLU A 72 -9.22 -11.43 -1.66
C GLU A 72 -8.45 -10.64 -2.72
N VAL A 73 -7.23 -11.07 -3.03
CA VAL A 73 -6.39 -10.42 -4.04
C VAL A 73 -6.97 -10.71 -5.42
N VAL A 74 -7.48 -9.67 -6.08
CA VAL A 74 -8.09 -9.82 -7.41
C VAL A 74 -7.17 -9.35 -8.53
N ASP A 75 -6.14 -8.58 -8.20
CA ASP A 75 -5.17 -8.14 -9.20
C ASP A 75 -3.86 -7.74 -8.52
N THR A 76 -2.76 -7.81 -9.26
CA THR A 76 -1.43 -7.41 -8.81
C THR A 76 -0.74 -6.62 -9.92
N ASN A 77 0.15 -5.70 -9.54
CA ASN A 77 0.82 -4.83 -10.51
C ASN A 77 2.20 -5.38 -10.86
N GLN A 78 2.24 -6.24 -11.86
CA GLN A 78 3.49 -6.86 -12.29
C GLN A 78 4.56 -5.84 -12.72
N ALA A 79 4.12 -4.66 -13.19
CA ALA A 79 5.06 -3.64 -13.66
C ALA A 79 6.05 -3.20 -12.58
N ILE A 80 5.64 -3.17 -11.31
CA ILE A 80 6.54 -2.78 -10.22
C ILE A 80 7.48 -3.91 -9.79
N VAL A 81 7.12 -5.15 -10.09
CA VAL A 81 8.03 -6.30 -9.88
C VAL A 81 9.12 -6.31 -10.94
N ASP A 82 8.73 -6.05 -12.20
CA ASP A 82 9.66 -6.01 -13.32
C ASP A 82 10.60 -4.81 -13.23
N ASP A 83 10.09 -3.68 -12.71
CA ASP A 83 10.86 -2.44 -12.58
C ASP A 83 10.52 -1.77 -11.25
N PRO A 84 11.15 -2.17 -10.15
CA PRO A 84 10.85 -1.60 -8.82
C PRO A 84 11.09 -0.09 -8.72
N SER A 85 11.89 0.50 -9.59
CA SER A 85 12.12 1.95 -9.58
C SER A 85 10.85 2.76 -9.84
N LYS A 86 9.85 2.14 -10.46
CA LYS A 86 8.54 2.79 -10.66
C LYS A 86 7.88 3.18 -9.35
N ILE A 87 8.15 2.43 -8.28
CA ILE A 87 7.62 2.73 -6.95
C ILE A 87 8.12 4.09 -6.46
N ASN A 88 9.39 4.40 -6.71
CA ASN A 88 9.95 5.71 -6.34
C ASN A 88 9.42 6.84 -7.22
N GLN A 89 9.08 6.54 -8.47
CA GLN A 89 8.65 7.55 -9.43
C GLN A 89 7.21 8.00 -9.21
N ASP A 90 6.31 7.06 -8.88
CA ASP A 90 4.89 7.37 -8.78
C ASP A 90 4.19 6.41 -7.81
N PRO A 91 4.55 6.47 -6.52
CA PRO A 91 4.08 5.47 -5.55
C PRO A 91 2.57 5.53 -5.25
N GLU A 92 1.94 6.68 -5.43
CA GLU A 92 0.56 6.87 -5.03
C GLU A 92 -0.43 6.83 -6.21
N ASP A 93 0.01 6.37 -7.39
CA ASP A 93 -0.86 6.22 -8.54
C ASP A 93 -0.46 5.00 -9.35
N SER A 94 0.35 5.16 -10.40
CA SER A 94 0.66 4.07 -11.33
C SER A 94 1.43 2.92 -10.69
N ALA A 95 2.14 3.16 -9.60
CA ALA A 95 2.90 2.11 -8.90
C ALA A 95 2.12 1.49 -7.73
N TRP A 96 0.83 1.27 -7.91
CA TRP A 96 0.03 0.52 -6.94
C TRP A 96 0.55 -0.92 -6.84
N PHE A 97 0.30 -1.57 -5.70
CA PHE A 97 0.83 -2.92 -5.43
C PHE A 97 -0.17 -4.03 -5.78
N PHE A 98 -1.34 -3.99 -5.18
CA PHE A 98 -2.34 -5.03 -5.39
C PHE A 98 -3.74 -4.47 -5.20
N LYS A 99 -4.73 -5.19 -5.71
CA LYS A 99 -6.14 -4.85 -5.54
C LYS A 99 -6.85 -5.96 -4.81
N LEU A 100 -7.71 -5.58 -3.89
CA LEU A 100 -8.50 -6.52 -3.07
C LEU A 100 -9.98 -6.31 -3.30
N LYS A 101 -10.73 -7.41 -3.32
CA LYS A 101 -12.17 -7.35 -3.11
C LYS A 101 -12.35 -7.38 -1.60
N ILE A 102 -12.79 -6.28 -1.00
CA ILE A 102 -12.83 -6.15 0.45
C ILE A 102 -13.95 -6.97 1.07
N LYS A 103 -13.71 -7.52 2.27
CA LYS A 103 -14.68 -8.33 3.00
C LYS A 103 -15.55 -7.48 3.91
N ASP A 104 -14.95 -6.44 4.52
CA ASP A 104 -15.62 -5.64 5.54
C ASP A 104 -15.31 -4.16 5.32
N PRO A 105 -16.24 -3.42 4.69
CA PRO A 105 -16.02 -1.98 4.45
C PRO A 105 -15.79 -1.16 5.70
N SER A 106 -16.24 -1.64 6.88
CA SER A 106 -16.05 -0.91 8.13
C SER A 106 -14.58 -0.83 8.54
N GLU A 107 -13.73 -1.67 7.99
CA GLU A 107 -12.29 -1.59 8.25
C GLU A 107 -11.68 -0.28 7.72
N MET A 108 -12.32 0.35 6.74
CA MET A 108 -11.91 1.66 6.24
C MET A 108 -12.03 2.75 7.30
N ASP A 109 -12.93 2.57 8.26
CA ASP A 109 -13.19 3.58 9.30
C ASP A 109 -12.02 3.75 10.26
N THR A 110 -11.13 2.77 10.33
CA THR A 110 -9.95 2.84 11.21
C THR A 110 -8.76 3.54 10.54
N LEU A 111 -8.90 3.92 9.30
CA LEU A 111 -7.83 4.52 8.51
C LEU A 111 -7.91 6.05 8.54
N MET A 112 -6.79 6.68 8.25
CA MET A 112 -6.68 8.14 8.27
C MET A 112 -7.06 8.73 6.92
N ASN A 113 -7.68 9.92 6.93
CA ASN A 113 -7.79 10.70 5.71
C ASN A 113 -6.42 11.35 5.41
N LYS A 114 -6.32 12.06 4.30
CA LYS A 114 -5.04 12.65 3.88
C LYS A 114 -4.51 13.66 4.90
N ASP A 115 -5.37 14.53 5.43
CA ASP A 115 -4.94 15.55 6.39
C ASP A 115 -4.40 14.93 7.67
N ASP A 116 -5.08 13.92 8.18
CA ASP A 116 -4.65 13.21 9.40
C ASP A 116 -3.36 12.43 9.14
N TYR A 117 -3.24 11.81 7.98
CA TYR A 117 -2.04 11.09 7.62
C TYR A 117 -0.84 12.03 7.46
N ASP A 118 -1.03 13.19 6.84
CA ASP A 118 0.05 14.17 6.66
C ASP A 118 0.59 14.63 8.02
N LYS A 119 -0.31 14.86 8.99
CA LYS A 119 0.10 15.19 10.36
C LYS A 119 0.87 14.07 11.01
N PHE A 120 0.36 12.85 10.89
CA PHE A 120 1.00 11.66 11.44
C PHE A 120 2.40 11.45 10.87
N ALA A 121 2.54 11.55 9.55
CA ALA A 121 3.82 11.36 8.87
C ALA A 121 4.82 12.43 9.29
N LYS A 122 4.37 13.67 9.43
CA LYS A 122 5.23 14.77 9.86
C LYS A 122 5.72 14.57 11.29
N GLU A 123 4.86 14.08 12.17
CA GLU A 123 5.21 13.82 13.56
C GLU A 123 6.19 12.67 13.71
N THR A 124 6.05 11.62 12.89
CA THR A 124 6.85 10.40 13.01
C THR A 124 8.17 10.48 12.25
N SER A 125 8.33 11.43 11.34
CA SER A 125 9.54 11.55 10.53
C SER A 125 10.58 12.50 11.13
N ALA A 126 10.30 13.03 12.29
CA ALA A 126 11.20 14.00 12.94
C ALA A 126 12.53 13.37 13.40
#